data_7fbdcffb4e0bb5cd942356730b392abd
#
_entry.id   7fbdcffb4e0bb5cd942356730b392abd
#
_cell.length_a   1.000
_cell.length_b   1.000
_cell.length_c   1.000
_cell.angle_alpha   90.00
_cell.angle_beta   90.00
_cell.angle_gamma   90.00
#
_symmetry.space_group_name_H-M   'P 1'
#
loop_
_entity.id
_entity.type
_entity.pdbx_description
1 polymer ?
#
loop_
_entity_poly.entity_id
_entity_poly.type
_entity_poly.pdbx_seq_one_letter_code
_entity_poly.pdbx_strand_id
1 'polypeptide(L)'
;MNKGLIGIVVGGGPAPGINGVISSAAIEAINHGRKVVGIVGGFKPLLEGDTKSVLPLTIDLVSRLHTTGGSILRTSRDAPGEVKKHFKTLMATLKKIGITDLITIGGEGTLFMAKWIEQEARGTINVVHAPKTIDNDIPLPGGFSTFGYQTARHVGVEIVKNIMEDSRTMGRWYFITTMGRYTGHLALGIGKAAGATITLIPEEFSEKRLSFKKAADILTGSIIKRLSMGRDHGVAIIAEGIAEKFDMEELAKYEDIEID
;
A
#
# COMPACT_ATOMS: atom_id res chain seq x y z
N MET A 1 5.95 -38.13 7.28
CA MET A 1 5.87 -36.89 8.10
C MET A 1 4.68 -36.09 7.62
N ASN A 2 3.76 -35.76 8.53
CA ASN A 2 2.60 -34.95 8.17
C ASN A 2 3.11 -33.53 7.86
N LYS A 3 3.28 -33.19 6.55
CA LYS A 3 3.70 -31.86 6.12
C LYS A 3 2.52 -30.93 6.42
N GLY A 4 2.63 -30.10 7.45
CA GLY A 4 1.57 -29.21 7.92
C GLY A 4 0.88 -28.38 6.82
N LEU A 5 -0.18 -27.66 7.17
CA LEU A 5 -0.99 -26.84 6.29
C LEU A 5 -0.43 -25.43 6.19
N ILE A 6 -0.25 -24.92 4.96
CA ILE A 6 0.12 -23.53 4.72
C ILE A 6 -1.13 -22.69 4.53
N GLY A 7 -1.26 -21.63 5.33
CA GLY A 7 -2.29 -20.60 5.17
C GLY A 7 -1.75 -19.37 4.47
N ILE A 8 -2.52 -18.76 3.54
CA ILE A 8 -2.22 -17.46 2.94
C ILE A 8 -3.33 -16.48 3.31
N VAL A 9 -2.98 -15.32 3.85
CA VAL A 9 -3.91 -14.25 4.23
C VAL A 9 -3.46 -12.92 3.69
N VAL A 10 -4.42 -12.12 3.21
CA VAL A 10 -4.17 -10.78 2.64
C VAL A 10 -4.77 -9.73 3.54
N GLY A 11 -3.99 -8.73 3.95
CA GLY A 11 -4.43 -7.60 4.76
C GLY A 11 -4.17 -6.23 4.12
N GLY A 12 -4.94 -5.24 4.55
CA GLY A 12 -4.82 -3.86 4.07
C GLY A 12 -5.53 -3.60 2.74
N GLY A 13 -5.21 -2.48 2.10
CA GLY A 13 -5.79 -2.11 0.80
C GLY A 13 -5.30 -2.97 -0.36
N PRO A 14 -6.01 -2.98 -1.50
CA PRO A 14 -5.55 -3.65 -2.70
C PRO A 14 -4.30 -2.96 -3.27
N ALA A 15 -3.43 -3.76 -3.89
CA ALA A 15 -2.30 -3.25 -4.67
C ALA A 15 -1.96 -4.24 -5.79
N PRO A 16 -1.28 -3.80 -6.86
CA PRO A 16 -0.81 -4.70 -7.91
C PRO A 16 0.12 -5.79 -7.35
N GLY A 17 0.00 -7.01 -7.85
CA GLY A 17 0.91 -8.12 -7.52
C GLY A 17 0.41 -9.11 -6.46
N ILE A 18 -0.68 -8.82 -5.73
CA ILE A 18 -1.20 -9.74 -4.69
C ILE A 18 -1.46 -11.14 -5.25
N ASN A 19 -2.18 -11.24 -6.36
CA ASN A 19 -2.48 -12.52 -7.00
C ASN A 19 -1.22 -13.24 -7.50
N GLY A 20 -0.20 -12.49 -7.93
CA GLY A 20 1.11 -13.03 -8.30
C GLY A 20 1.80 -13.72 -7.13
N VAL A 21 1.80 -13.09 -5.94
CA VAL A 21 2.36 -13.69 -4.72
C VAL A 21 1.57 -14.92 -4.29
N ILE A 22 0.23 -14.85 -4.30
CA ILE A 22 -0.63 -16.01 -3.97
C ILE A 22 -0.33 -17.16 -4.90
N SER A 23 -0.29 -16.92 -6.22
CA SER A 23 -0.01 -17.93 -7.24
C SER A 23 1.36 -18.57 -7.03
N SER A 24 2.41 -17.78 -6.96
CA SER A 24 3.79 -18.29 -6.83
C SER A 24 3.99 -19.07 -5.54
N ALA A 25 3.51 -18.55 -4.41
CA ALA A 25 3.64 -19.22 -3.12
C ALA A 25 2.86 -20.55 -3.08
N ALA A 26 1.64 -20.57 -3.63
CA ALA A 26 0.82 -21.77 -3.66
C ALA A 26 1.42 -22.86 -4.57
N ILE A 27 1.85 -22.48 -5.81
CA ILE A 27 2.47 -23.43 -6.75
C ILE A 27 3.75 -24.02 -6.17
N GLU A 28 4.62 -23.20 -5.62
CA GLU A 28 5.89 -23.66 -5.03
C GLU A 28 5.65 -24.62 -3.87
N ALA A 29 4.73 -24.26 -2.95
CA ALA A 29 4.37 -25.11 -1.83
C ALA A 29 3.78 -26.46 -2.27
N ILE A 30 2.88 -26.46 -3.27
CA ILE A 30 2.25 -27.67 -3.81
C ILE A 30 3.29 -28.56 -4.49
N ASN A 31 4.22 -28.00 -5.27
CA ASN A 31 5.33 -28.72 -5.90
C ASN A 31 6.21 -29.44 -4.86
N HIS A 32 6.32 -28.88 -3.64
CA HIS A 32 6.98 -29.50 -2.50
C HIS A 32 6.08 -30.45 -1.68
N GLY A 33 4.90 -30.78 -2.21
CA GLY A 33 3.94 -31.71 -1.58
C GLY A 33 3.26 -31.17 -0.33
N ARG A 34 3.12 -29.82 -0.23
CA ARG A 34 2.39 -29.15 0.85
C ARG A 34 0.95 -28.87 0.42
N LYS A 35 0.02 -28.91 1.38
CA LYS A 35 -1.34 -28.40 1.18
C LYS A 35 -1.36 -26.92 1.48
N VAL A 36 -2.09 -26.17 0.66
CA VAL A 36 -2.20 -24.70 0.78
C VAL A 36 -3.66 -24.28 0.80
N VAL A 37 -3.98 -23.38 1.69
CA VAL A 37 -5.31 -22.75 1.78
C VAL A 37 -5.18 -21.24 1.83
N GLY A 38 -6.13 -20.55 1.21
CA GLY A 38 -6.29 -19.11 1.34
C GLY A 38 -7.39 -18.76 2.33
N ILE A 39 -7.16 -17.77 3.18
CA ILE A 39 -8.19 -17.21 4.05
C ILE A 39 -8.94 -16.14 3.26
N VAL A 40 -10.23 -16.34 3.01
CA VAL A 40 -11.06 -15.43 2.22
C VAL A 40 -11.62 -14.32 3.10
N GLY A 41 -11.37 -13.06 2.74
CA GLY A 41 -11.84 -11.90 3.52
C GLY A 41 -10.83 -11.35 4.52
N GLY A 42 -9.54 -11.69 4.34
CA GLY A 42 -8.46 -11.16 5.19
C GLY A 42 -8.42 -11.75 6.59
N PHE A 43 -8.06 -10.94 7.58
CA PHE A 43 -7.99 -11.41 8.99
C PHE A 43 -9.35 -11.44 9.68
N LYS A 44 -10.35 -10.74 9.15
CA LYS A 44 -11.67 -10.64 9.78
C LYS A 44 -12.28 -12.00 10.16
N PRO A 45 -12.37 -13.00 9.27
CA PRO A 45 -12.89 -14.32 9.64
C PRO A 45 -12.11 -14.98 10.79
N LEU A 46 -10.80 -14.83 10.80
CA LEU A 46 -9.94 -15.38 11.86
C LEU A 46 -10.23 -14.72 13.22
N LEU A 47 -10.48 -13.42 13.24
CA LEU A 47 -10.84 -12.68 14.45
C LEU A 47 -12.24 -13.04 14.97
N GLU A 48 -13.15 -13.43 14.09
CA GLU A 48 -14.52 -13.87 14.40
C GLU A 48 -14.62 -15.36 14.77
N GLY A 49 -13.53 -16.11 14.65
CA GLY A 49 -13.52 -17.55 14.94
C GLY A 49 -14.07 -18.43 13.82
N ASP A 50 -14.23 -17.86 12.62
CA ASP A 50 -14.74 -18.58 11.45
C ASP A 50 -13.66 -19.47 10.83
N THR A 51 -13.93 -20.76 10.80
CA THR A 51 -13.08 -21.79 10.18
C THR A 51 -13.54 -22.21 8.79
N LYS A 52 -14.64 -21.62 8.27
CA LYS A 52 -15.24 -22.00 6.99
C LYS A 52 -14.79 -21.09 5.84
N SER A 53 -14.36 -19.87 6.14
CA SER A 53 -13.83 -18.91 5.15
C SER A 53 -12.45 -19.30 4.66
N VAL A 54 -12.29 -20.55 4.23
CA VAL A 54 -11.04 -21.16 3.78
C VAL A 54 -11.23 -21.71 2.37
N LEU A 55 -10.37 -21.29 1.44
CA LEU A 55 -10.35 -21.71 0.05
C LEU A 55 -9.13 -22.63 -0.19
N PRO A 56 -9.31 -23.93 -0.48
CA PRO A 56 -8.21 -24.78 -0.92
C PRO A 56 -7.60 -24.23 -2.22
N LEU A 57 -6.29 -24.03 -2.22
CA LEU A 57 -5.58 -23.56 -3.39
C LEU A 57 -4.99 -24.74 -4.14
N THR A 58 -5.32 -24.84 -5.44
CA THR A 58 -4.79 -25.85 -6.36
C THR A 58 -4.02 -25.17 -7.49
N ILE A 59 -3.14 -25.91 -8.17
CA ILE A 59 -2.38 -25.37 -9.33
C ILE A 59 -3.34 -24.86 -10.39
N ASP A 60 -4.41 -25.58 -10.69
CA ASP A 60 -5.39 -25.18 -11.71
C ASP A 60 -6.05 -23.83 -11.34
N LEU A 61 -6.38 -23.63 -10.06
CA LEU A 61 -7.00 -22.40 -9.60
C LEU A 61 -6.05 -21.21 -9.67
N VAL A 62 -4.76 -21.41 -9.35
CA VAL A 62 -3.83 -20.30 -9.15
C VAL A 62 -2.90 -20.03 -10.34
N SER A 63 -2.76 -20.95 -11.29
CA SER A 63 -1.75 -20.90 -12.37
C SER A 63 -1.82 -19.66 -13.25
N ARG A 64 -3.00 -19.06 -13.43
CA ARG A 64 -3.20 -17.86 -14.25
C ARG A 64 -3.51 -16.60 -13.45
N LEU A 65 -3.51 -16.67 -12.12
CA LEU A 65 -3.85 -15.52 -11.27
C LEU A 65 -2.85 -14.37 -11.39
N HIS A 66 -1.59 -14.66 -11.69
CA HIS A 66 -0.53 -13.65 -11.80
C HIS A 66 -0.79 -12.60 -12.89
N THR A 67 -1.67 -12.89 -13.85
CA THR A 67 -2.08 -11.94 -14.90
C THR A 67 -3.31 -11.11 -14.50
N THR A 68 -3.89 -11.36 -13.34
CA THR A 68 -5.13 -10.72 -12.89
C THR A 68 -4.84 -9.81 -11.69
N GLY A 69 -5.33 -8.57 -11.75
CA GLY A 69 -5.25 -7.64 -10.62
C GLY A 69 -6.15 -8.04 -9.44
N GLY A 70 -6.01 -7.31 -8.34
CA GLY A 70 -6.78 -7.56 -7.12
C GLY A 70 -6.31 -8.78 -6.34
N SER A 71 -7.23 -9.40 -5.57
CA SER A 71 -6.98 -10.56 -4.74
C SER A 71 -8.11 -11.57 -4.83
N ILE A 72 -7.83 -12.81 -5.23
CA ILE A 72 -8.81 -13.91 -5.20
C ILE A 72 -9.27 -14.21 -3.76
N LEU A 73 -8.44 -13.93 -2.78
CA LEU A 73 -8.74 -14.14 -1.36
C LEU A 73 -9.45 -12.92 -0.73
N ARG A 74 -9.72 -11.86 -1.52
CA ARG A 74 -10.16 -10.58 -0.97
C ARG A 74 -9.13 -10.04 0.02
N THR A 75 -9.52 -9.05 0.83
CA THR A 75 -8.67 -8.44 1.86
C THR A 75 -9.57 -7.78 2.92
N SER A 76 -9.03 -7.52 4.11
CA SER A 76 -9.69 -6.70 5.12
C SER A 76 -8.74 -5.61 5.64
N ARG A 77 -9.34 -4.50 6.10
CA ARG A 77 -8.65 -3.48 6.90
C ARG A 77 -9.16 -3.61 8.32
N ASP A 78 -8.33 -4.19 9.18
CA ASP A 78 -8.70 -4.43 10.56
C ASP A 78 -7.97 -3.43 11.46
N ALA A 79 -8.73 -2.69 12.28
CA ALA A 79 -8.16 -1.73 13.19
C ALA A 79 -7.28 -2.42 14.26
N PRO A 80 -6.08 -1.92 14.56
CA PRO A 80 -5.18 -2.56 15.54
C PRO A 80 -5.82 -2.83 16.91
N GLY A 81 -6.75 -1.95 17.35
CA GLY A 81 -7.49 -2.13 18.59
C GLY A 81 -8.43 -3.32 18.58
N GLU A 82 -9.15 -3.56 17.48
CA GLU A 82 -10.04 -4.71 17.32
C GLU A 82 -9.23 -6.02 17.23
N VAL A 83 -8.12 -5.99 16.52
CA VAL A 83 -7.20 -7.12 16.44
C VAL A 83 -6.73 -7.54 17.82
N LYS A 84 -6.29 -6.59 18.64
CA LYS A 84 -5.81 -6.85 20.00
C LYS A 84 -6.87 -7.49 20.88
N LYS A 85 -8.14 -7.06 20.79
CA LYS A 85 -9.26 -7.62 21.54
C LYS A 85 -9.53 -9.09 21.17
N HIS A 86 -9.46 -9.42 19.88
CA HIS A 86 -9.83 -10.75 19.36
C HIS A 86 -8.64 -11.65 19.04
N PHE A 87 -7.44 -11.27 19.46
CA PHE A 87 -6.20 -11.97 19.09
C PHE A 87 -6.17 -13.44 19.56
N LYS A 88 -6.70 -13.73 20.76
CA LYS A 88 -6.82 -15.11 21.25
C LYS A 88 -7.72 -15.97 20.35
N THR A 89 -8.81 -15.37 19.86
CA THR A 89 -9.73 -16.05 18.92
C THR A 89 -9.02 -16.34 17.61
N LEU A 90 -8.27 -15.37 17.07
CA LEU A 90 -7.47 -15.55 15.86
C LEU A 90 -6.51 -16.73 15.98
N MET A 91 -5.71 -16.77 17.06
CA MET A 91 -4.76 -17.87 17.30
C MET A 91 -5.44 -19.23 17.42
N ALA A 92 -6.58 -19.28 18.15
CA ALA A 92 -7.38 -20.50 18.27
C ALA A 92 -7.95 -20.95 16.92
N THR A 93 -8.36 -20.00 16.07
CA THR A 93 -8.91 -20.26 14.74
C THR A 93 -7.85 -20.83 13.80
N LEU A 94 -6.65 -20.22 13.75
CA LEU A 94 -5.51 -20.73 12.98
C LEU A 94 -5.18 -22.18 13.36
N LYS A 95 -5.13 -22.46 14.67
CA LYS A 95 -4.88 -23.80 15.19
C LYS A 95 -6.00 -24.78 14.83
N LYS A 96 -7.26 -24.35 14.89
CA LYS A 96 -8.43 -25.18 14.57
C LYS A 96 -8.52 -25.52 13.08
N ILE A 97 -8.09 -24.61 12.19
CA ILE A 97 -7.93 -24.88 10.76
C ILE A 97 -6.76 -25.83 10.51
N GLY A 98 -5.79 -25.90 11.42
CA GLY A 98 -4.59 -26.75 11.30
C GLY A 98 -3.42 -26.08 10.60
N ILE A 99 -3.36 -24.74 10.56
CA ILE A 99 -2.28 -23.99 9.94
C ILE A 99 -1.01 -24.12 10.78
N THR A 100 0.06 -24.54 10.13
CA THR A 100 1.42 -24.65 10.71
C THR A 100 2.38 -23.63 10.15
N ASP A 101 2.09 -23.12 8.97
CA ASP A 101 2.86 -22.09 8.30
C ASP A 101 1.91 -21.04 7.74
N LEU A 102 2.17 -19.77 7.99
CA LEU A 102 1.31 -18.67 7.60
C LEU A 102 2.08 -17.70 6.72
N ILE A 103 1.59 -17.45 5.51
CA ILE A 103 2.06 -16.40 4.62
C ILE A 103 1.08 -15.24 4.72
N THR A 104 1.56 -14.09 5.19
CA THR A 104 0.78 -12.85 5.25
C THR A 104 1.22 -11.92 4.13
N ILE A 105 0.25 -11.31 3.44
CA ILE A 105 0.50 -10.38 2.34
C ILE A 105 -0.13 -9.04 2.70
N GLY A 106 0.66 -7.98 2.84
CA GLY A 106 0.09 -6.69 3.23
C GLY A 106 1.10 -5.60 3.53
N GLY A 107 0.60 -4.45 3.95
CA GLY A 107 1.40 -3.30 4.39
C GLY A 107 1.81 -3.39 5.86
N GLU A 108 2.18 -2.25 6.43
CA GLU A 108 2.69 -2.11 7.79
C GLU A 108 1.78 -2.76 8.85
N GLY A 109 0.47 -2.48 8.82
CA GLY A 109 -0.47 -3.07 9.78
C GLY A 109 -0.50 -4.60 9.72
N THR A 110 -0.41 -5.19 8.52
CA THR A 110 -0.34 -6.64 8.32
C THR A 110 0.99 -7.20 8.82
N LEU A 111 2.09 -6.46 8.66
CA LEU A 111 3.40 -6.83 9.21
C LEU A 111 3.36 -6.91 10.74
N PHE A 112 2.71 -5.93 11.40
CA PHE A 112 2.50 -5.98 12.85
C PHE A 112 1.71 -7.22 13.29
N MET A 113 0.64 -7.55 12.55
CA MET A 113 -0.14 -8.77 12.78
C MET A 113 0.73 -10.02 12.66
N ALA A 114 1.52 -10.11 11.59
CA ALA A 114 2.43 -11.23 11.34
C ALA A 114 3.39 -11.43 12.51
N LYS A 115 4.01 -10.33 12.98
CA LYS A 115 4.92 -10.34 14.14
C LYS A 115 4.24 -10.82 15.42
N TRP A 116 3.03 -10.35 15.71
CA TRP A 116 2.29 -10.79 16.89
C TRP A 116 1.93 -12.26 16.82
N ILE A 117 1.50 -12.76 15.66
CA ILE A 117 1.19 -14.18 15.45
C ILE A 117 2.44 -15.02 15.69
N GLU A 118 3.58 -14.64 15.13
CA GLU A 118 4.86 -15.34 15.31
C GLU A 118 5.23 -15.42 16.80
N GLN A 119 5.18 -14.29 17.51
CA GLN A 119 5.52 -14.21 18.92
C GLN A 119 4.61 -15.11 19.80
N GLU A 120 3.29 -15.06 19.59
CA GLU A 120 2.35 -15.88 20.36
C GLU A 120 2.36 -17.35 19.95
N ALA A 121 2.68 -17.65 18.71
CA ALA A 121 2.78 -19.02 18.23
C ALA A 121 3.94 -19.79 18.87
N ARG A 122 4.98 -19.11 19.36
CA ARG A 122 6.13 -19.71 20.05
C ARG A 122 6.71 -20.92 19.31
N GLY A 123 6.82 -20.81 17.98
CA GLY A 123 7.34 -21.86 17.11
C GLY A 123 6.30 -22.92 16.68
N THR A 124 5.03 -22.80 17.08
CA THR A 124 3.96 -23.71 16.60
C THR A 124 3.42 -23.32 15.22
N ILE A 125 3.58 -22.07 14.82
CA ILE A 125 3.26 -21.56 13.48
C ILE A 125 4.47 -20.76 13.00
N ASN A 126 5.01 -21.11 11.84
CA ASN A 126 6.02 -20.29 11.17
C ASN A 126 5.31 -19.18 10.40
N VAL A 127 5.83 -17.95 10.45
CA VAL A 127 5.22 -16.82 9.76
C VAL A 127 6.20 -16.19 8.78
N VAL A 128 5.72 -15.97 7.56
CA VAL A 128 6.44 -15.22 6.51
C VAL A 128 5.57 -14.07 6.05
N HIS A 129 6.14 -12.88 5.93
CA HIS A 129 5.43 -11.71 5.46
C HIS A 129 5.94 -11.24 4.10
N ALA A 130 5.00 -11.06 3.15
CA ALA A 130 5.27 -10.44 1.87
C ALA A 130 4.82 -8.97 1.90
N PRO A 131 5.76 -8.01 1.89
CA PRO A 131 5.46 -6.59 2.06
C PRO A 131 4.81 -6.00 0.81
N LYS A 132 3.54 -5.67 0.91
CA LYS A 132 2.68 -5.15 -0.13
C LYS A 132 2.20 -3.74 0.21
N THR A 133 2.73 -2.75 -0.49
CA THR A 133 2.24 -1.37 -0.45
C THR A 133 2.70 -0.61 -1.69
N ILE A 134 1.88 0.33 -2.16
CA ILE A 134 2.27 1.27 -3.23
C ILE A 134 3.06 2.46 -2.66
N ASP A 135 3.05 2.66 -1.36
CA ASP A 135 3.66 3.81 -0.67
C ASP A 135 5.17 3.67 -0.54
N ASN A 136 5.69 2.43 -0.63
CA ASN A 136 7.09 2.09 -0.43
C ASN A 136 7.63 2.56 0.94
N ASP A 137 6.78 2.48 1.96
CA ASP A 137 7.01 2.97 3.31
C ASP A 137 7.59 1.90 4.27
N ILE A 138 7.79 0.67 3.78
CA ILE A 138 8.41 -0.43 4.52
C ILE A 138 9.85 -0.59 4.03
N PRO A 139 10.86 -0.31 4.86
CA PRO A 139 12.26 -0.47 4.48
C PRO A 139 12.60 -1.95 4.29
N LEU A 140 13.09 -2.31 3.09
CA LEU A 140 13.51 -3.66 2.77
C LEU A 140 15.03 -3.75 2.65
N PRO A 141 15.64 -4.90 2.98
CA PRO A 141 17.06 -5.14 2.77
C PRO A 141 17.47 -4.90 1.32
N GLY A 142 18.67 -4.37 1.09
CA GLY A 142 19.21 -4.16 -0.25
C GLY A 142 18.54 -3.06 -1.07
N GLY A 143 17.71 -2.22 -0.45
CA GLY A 143 17.04 -1.11 -1.13
C GLY A 143 15.92 -1.55 -2.09
N PHE A 144 15.43 -2.77 -1.95
CA PHE A 144 14.29 -3.23 -2.73
C PHE A 144 13.04 -2.42 -2.39
N SER A 145 12.25 -2.10 -3.41
CA SER A 145 10.93 -1.52 -3.21
C SER A 145 9.90 -2.58 -2.83
N THR A 146 8.87 -2.16 -2.08
CA THR A 146 7.71 -3.01 -1.80
C THR A 146 6.99 -3.36 -3.10
N PHE A 147 6.45 -4.58 -3.22
CA PHE A 147 5.72 -4.91 -4.43
C PHE A 147 4.39 -4.14 -4.52
N GLY A 148 4.02 -3.77 -5.74
CA GLY A 148 2.93 -2.83 -6.02
C GLY A 148 3.40 -1.41 -6.31
N TYR A 149 4.48 -0.93 -5.68
CA TYR A 149 5.02 0.42 -5.88
C TYR A 149 5.42 0.69 -7.33
N GLN A 150 6.24 -0.16 -7.94
CA GLN A 150 6.74 0.07 -9.30
C GLN A 150 5.62 0.08 -10.35
N THR A 151 4.61 -0.79 -10.18
CA THR A 151 3.45 -0.82 -11.07
C THR A 151 2.60 0.44 -10.90
N ALA A 152 2.32 0.85 -9.65
CA ALA A 152 1.57 2.08 -9.36
C ALA A 152 2.29 3.32 -9.92
N ARG A 153 3.61 3.40 -9.74
CA ARG A 153 4.45 4.45 -10.31
C ARG A 153 4.34 4.49 -11.84
N HIS A 154 4.47 3.34 -12.50
CA HIS A 154 4.40 3.25 -13.98
C HIS A 154 3.05 3.75 -14.50
N VAL A 155 1.95 3.26 -13.93
CA VAL A 155 0.60 3.70 -14.31
C VAL A 155 0.40 5.19 -14.04
N GLY A 156 0.87 5.68 -12.88
CA GLY A 156 0.82 7.10 -12.53
C GLY A 156 1.57 7.98 -13.51
N VAL A 157 2.72 7.54 -14.01
CA VAL A 157 3.50 8.27 -15.04
C VAL A 157 2.69 8.44 -16.32
N GLU A 158 2.03 7.39 -16.80
CA GLU A 158 1.23 7.47 -18.03
C GLU A 158 0.02 8.41 -17.86
N ILE A 159 -0.65 8.38 -16.72
CA ILE A 159 -1.75 9.30 -16.40
C ILE A 159 -1.24 10.74 -16.39
N VAL A 160 -0.12 11.00 -15.70
CA VAL A 160 0.44 12.35 -15.58
C VAL A 160 0.90 12.88 -16.93
N LYS A 161 1.50 12.06 -17.81
CA LYS A 161 1.86 12.49 -19.18
C LYS A 161 0.66 12.95 -19.98
N ASN A 162 -0.47 12.24 -19.88
CA ASN A 162 -1.72 12.66 -20.54
C ASN A 162 -2.23 14.00 -20.00
N ILE A 163 -2.18 14.18 -18.68
CA ILE A 163 -2.56 15.45 -18.03
C ILE A 163 -1.60 16.59 -18.43
N MET A 164 -0.31 16.32 -18.59
CA MET A 164 0.67 17.32 -19.05
C MET A 164 0.36 17.78 -20.46
N GLU A 165 -0.07 16.90 -21.35
CA GLU A 165 -0.46 17.26 -22.70
C GLU A 165 -1.75 18.10 -22.71
N ASP A 166 -2.75 17.75 -21.88
CA ASP A 166 -3.94 18.56 -21.69
C ASP A 166 -3.61 19.93 -21.10
N SER A 167 -2.76 19.99 -20.08
CA SER A 167 -2.24 21.22 -19.47
C SER A 167 -1.64 22.16 -20.52
N ARG A 168 -0.80 21.62 -21.40
CA ARG A 168 -0.16 22.37 -22.49
C ARG A 168 -1.19 22.89 -23.51
N THR A 169 -2.15 22.04 -23.86
CA THR A 169 -3.15 22.35 -24.88
C THR A 169 -4.14 23.41 -24.41
N MET A 170 -4.51 23.38 -23.13
CA MET A 170 -5.51 24.28 -22.55
C MET A 170 -4.91 25.53 -21.87
N GLY A 171 -3.58 25.65 -21.78
CA GLY A 171 -2.93 26.77 -21.11
C GLY A 171 -3.28 26.86 -19.62
N ARG A 172 -3.28 25.73 -18.89
CA ARG A 172 -3.69 25.72 -17.47
C ARG A 172 -2.76 24.88 -16.59
N TRP A 173 -2.87 25.08 -15.29
CA TRP A 173 -2.17 24.29 -14.29
C TRP A 173 -3.06 23.18 -13.73
N TYR A 174 -2.44 22.00 -13.50
CA TYR A 174 -3.03 20.91 -12.76
C TYR A 174 -2.25 20.66 -11.47
N PHE A 175 -2.98 20.49 -10.38
CA PHE A 175 -2.46 20.08 -9.09
C PHE A 175 -2.95 18.67 -8.82
N ILE A 176 -2.03 17.72 -8.74
CA ILE A 176 -2.33 16.28 -8.62
C ILE A 176 -1.84 15.81 -7.28
N THR A 177 -2.76 15.38 -6.42
CA THR A 177 -2.41 14.71 -5.17
C THR A 177 -2.20 13.22 -5.44
N THR A 178 -1.09 12.68 -4.95
CA THR A 178 -0.80 11.25 -5.02
C THR A 178 -0.87 10.61 -3.65
N MET A 179 -1.34 9.36 -3.62
CA MET A 179 -1.22 8.50 -2.45
C MET A 179 0.26 8.32 -2.05
N GLY A 180 0.51 7.84 -0.86
CA GLY A 180 1.85 7.61 -0.31
C GLY A 180 1.87 7.64 1.22
N ARG A 181 0.71 7.84 1.86
CA ARG A 181 0.57 8.04 3.31
C ARG A 181 1.52 9.13 3.80
N TYR A 182 2.46 8.80 4.65
CA TYR A 182 3.42 9.75 5.22
C TYR A 182 4.65 9.99 4.34
N THR A 183 4.81 9.25 3.23
CA THR A 183 6.01 9.30 2.37
C THR A 183 5.72 9.93 1.01
N GLY A 184 6.74 10.56 0.44
CA GLY A 184 6.71 11.14 -0.90
C GLY A 184 7.22 10.23 -2.01
N HIS A 185 7.54 8.97 -1.73
CA HIS A 185 8.19 8.06 -2.68
C HIS A 185 7.42 7.92 -3.98
N LEU A 186 6.09 7.70 -3.90
CA LEU A 186 5.25 7.53 -5.08
C LEU A 186 5.14 8.83 -5.88
N ALA A 187 4.87 9.96 -5.20
CA ALA A 187 4.82 11.28 -5.80
C ALA A 187 6.10 11.62 -6.55
N LEU A 188 7.25 11.46 -5.89
CA LEU A 188 8.56 11.73 -6.46
C LEU A 188 8.85 10.81 -7.65
N GLY A 189 8.56 9.52 -7.51
CA GLY A 189 8.77 8.52 -8.56
C GLY A 189 7.95 8.84 -9.82
N ILE A 190 6.69 9.24 -9.67
CA ILE A 190 5.82 9.64 -10.77
C ILE A 190 6.30 10.98 -11.36
N GLY A 191 6.53 11.99 -10.52
CA GLY A 191 6.86 13.33 -10.96
C GLY A 191 8.15 13.41 -11.75
N LYS A 192 9.21 12.74 -11.27
CA LYS A 192 10.49 12.68 -11.99
C LYS A 192 10.38 11.92 -13.30
N ALA A 193 9.69 10.78 -13.32
CA ALA A 193 9.60 9.95 -14.51
C ALA A 193 8.66 10.52 -15.58
N ALA A 194 7.60 11.24 -15.20
CA ALA A 194 6.72 11.95 -16.12
C ALA A 194 7.33 13.28 -16.60
N GLY A 195 8.25 13.87 -15.85
CA GLY A 195 8.77 15.21 -16.11
C GLY A 195 7.81 16.32 -15.66
N ALA A 196 7.08 16.11 -14.56
CA ALA A 196 6.19 17.12 -13.97
C ALA A 196 6.94 18.43 -13.70
N THR A 197 6.21 19.56 -13.73
CA THR A 197 6.82 20.90 -13.54
C THR A 197 7.42 21.04 -12.15
N ILE A 198 6.73 20.54 -11.14
CA ILE A 198 7.19 20.51 -9.76
C ILE A 198 6.59 19.30 -9.06
N THR A 199 7.31 18.77 -8.09
CA THR A 199 6.82 17.70 -7.20
C THR A 199 7.14 18.12 -5.77
N LEU A 200 6.14 18.11 -4.89
CA LEU A 200 6.30 18.38 -3.46
C LEU A 200 6.16 17.09 -2.68
N ILE A 201 7.13 16.82 -1.82
CA ILE A 201 7.16 15.65 -0.95
C ILE A 201 7.45 16.05 0.50
N PRO A 202 6.93 15.33 1.50
CA PRO A 202 7.13 15.69 2.91
C PRO A 202 8.61 15.66 3.34
N GLU A 203 9.44 14.84 2.68
CA GLU A 203 10.87 14.70 3.01
C GLU A 203 11.70 15.94 2.69
N GLU A 204 11.24 16.84 1.84
CA GLU A 204 11.92 18.11 1.52
C GLU A 204 11.76 19.17 2.62
N PHE A 205 10.85 18.94 3.58
CA PHE A 205 10.58 19.87 4.66
C PHE A 205 11.13 19.33 5.99
N SER A 206 12.13 19.99 6.53
CA SER A 206 12.76 19.63 7.80
C SER A 206 11.91 20.00 9.01
N GLU A 207 10.95 20.90 8.85
CA GLU A 207 10.07 21.36 9.91
C GLU A 207 9.09 20.28 10.32
N LYS A 208 8.81 20.18 11.64
CA LYS A 208 7.77 19.30 12.17
C LYS A 208 6.36 19.77 11.79
N ARG A 209 6.17 21.11 11.73
CA ARG A 209 4.95 21.76 11.28
C ARG A 209 5.29 22.64 10.09
N LEU A 210 4.66 22.38 8.96
CA LEU A 210 4.82 23.14 7.72
C LEU A 210 3.73 24.20 7.66
N SER A 211 4.14 25.45 7.46
CA SER A 211 3.18 26.51 7.13
C SER A 211 2.55 26.24 5.77
N PHE A 212 1.23 26.31 5.70
CA PHE A 212 0.49 26.20 4.45
C PHE A 212 0.94 27.26 3.46
N LYS A 213 1.17 28.48 3.96
CA LYS A 213 1.71 29.59 3.14
C LYS A 213 3.04 29.23 2.48
N LYS A 214 3.95 28.55 3.18
CA LYS A 214 5.25 28.14 2.60
C LYS A 214 5.08 27.20 1.44
N ALA A 215 4.21 26.19 1.55
CA ALA A 215 3.91 25.28 0.45
C ALA A 215 3.26 26.00 -0.73
N ALA A 216 2.31 26.90 -0.46
CA ALA A 216 1.66 27.73 -1.47
C ALA A 216 2.65 28.68 -2.18
N ASP A 217 3.57 29.29 -1.45
CA ASP A 217 4.61 30.19 -2.02
C ASP A 217 5.54 29.44 -2.98
N ILE A 218 5.90 28.19 -2.69
CA ILE A 218 6.71 27.34 -3.58
C ILE A 218 5.95 27.04 -4.88
N LEU A 219 4.68 26.68 -4.80
CA LEU A 219 3.82 26.44 -5.97
C LEU A 219 3.64 27.71 -6.79
N THR A 220 3.30 28.80 -6.13
CA THR A 220 3.12 30.13 -6.76
C THR A 220 4.41 30.59 -7.43
N GLY A 221 5.56 30.45 -6.77
CA GLY A 221 6.87 30.76 -7.32
C GLY A 221 7.17 29.97 -8.61
N SER A 222 6.77 28.70 -8.65
CA SER A 222 6.90 27.86 -9.86
C SER A 222 6.02 28.35 -11.00
N ILE A 223 4.80 28.79 -10.70
CA ILE A 223 3.86 29.39 -11.68
C ILE A 223 4.46 30.68 -12.24
N ILE A 224 4.87 31.62 -11.38
CA ILE A 224 5.45 32.90 -11.78
C ILE A 224 6.68 32.68 -12.65
N LYS A 225 7.58 31.77 -12.25
CA LYS A 225 8.77 31.43 -13.03
C LYS A 225 8.42 30.96 -14.44
N ARG A 226 7.41 30.09 -14.56
CA ARG A 226 6.99 29.59 -15.88
C ARG A 226 6.35 30.69 -16.73
N LEU A 227 5.49 31.52 -16.13
CA LEU A 227 4.88 32.66 -16.81
C LEU A 227 5.95 33.65 -17.34
N SER A 228 6.99 33.93 -16.55
CA SER A 228 8.10 34.80 -17.00
C SER A 228 8.90 34.22 -18.17
N MET A 229 8.80 32.91 -18.41
CA MET A 229 9.40 32.20 -19.55
C MET A 229 8.42 32.01 -20.72
N GLY A 230 7.26 32.68 -20.70
CA GLY A 230 6.22 32.56 -21.73
C GLY A 230 5.46 31.22 -21.70
N ARG A 231 5.43 30.54 -20.56
CA ARG A 231 4.73 29.25 -20.38
C ARG A 231 3.60 29.40 -19.37
N ASP A 232 2.38 29.32 -19.82
CA ASP A 232 1.16 29.53 -19.05
C ASP A 232 0.57 28.25 -18.41
N HIS A 233 1.22 27.11 -18.57
CA HIS A 233 0.78 25.80 -18.18
C HIS A 233 1.79 25.07 -17.30
N GLY A 234 1.34 24.07 -16.56
CA GLY A 234 2.19 23.21 -15.75
C GLY A 234 1.42 22.13 -14.99
N VAL A 235 2.17 21.18 -14.46
CA VAL A 235 1.64 20.13 -13.58
C VAL A 235 2.46 20.09 -12.30
N ALA A 236 1.78 20.24 -11.18
CA ALA A 236 2.34 20.06 -9.85
C ALA A 236 1.85 18.72 -9.28
N ILE A 237 2.77 17.90 -8.80
CA ILE A 237 2.45 16.67 -8.07
C ILE A 237 2.73 16.90 -6.60
N ILE A 238 1.77 16.53 -5.74
CA ILE A 238 1.82 16.77 -4.31
C ILE A 238 1.57 15.43 -3.62
N ALA A 239 2.51 15.01 -2.77
CA ALA A 239 2.29 13.83 -1.94
C ALA A 239 1.26 14.14 -0.85
N GLU A 240 0.27 13.25 -0.65
CA GLU A 240 -0.76 13.42 0.39
C GLU A 240 -0.15 13.60 1.80
N GLY A 241 1.00 12.96 2.06
CA GLY A 241 1.72 13.07 3.33
C GLY A 241 2.17 14.48 3.71
N ILE A 242 2.13 15.44 2.78
CA ILE A 242 2.37 16.86 3.12
C ILE A 242 1.28 17.40 4.02
N ALA A 243 0.03 16.96 3.84
CA ALA A 243 -1.10 17.41 4.64
C ALA A 243 -0.90 17.10 6.14
N GLU A 244 -0.28 15.97 6.44
CA GLU A 244 0.05 15.57 7.82
C GLU A 244 1.09 16.49 8.50
N LYS A 245 1.83 17.25 7.72
CA LYS A 245 2.81 18.23 8.22
C LYS A 245 2.21 19.63 8.40
N PHE A 246 1.05 19.93 7.83
CA PHE A 246 0.48 21.26 7.94
C PHE A 246 0.17 21.66 9.38
N ASP A 247 0.36 22.93 9.67
CA ASP A 247 -0.13 23.52 10.90
C ASP A 247 -1.64 23.70 10.85
N MET A 248 -2.36 22.83 11.57
CA MET A 248 -3.82 22.84 11.59
C MET A 248 -4.40 24.12 12.16
N GLU A 249 -3.68 24.82 13.06
CA GLU A 249 -4.10 26.13 13.59
C GLU A 249 -3.99 27.24 12.52
N GLU A 250 -3.04 27.10 11.58
CA GLU A 250 -2.95 27.99 10.44
C GLU A 250 -4.06 27.68 9.41
N LEU A 251 -4.31 26.40 9.10
CA LEU A 251 -5.37 26.00 8.17
C LEU A 251 -6.75 26.45 8.62
N ALA A 252 -7.07 26.37 9.92
CA ALA A 252 -8.34 26.80 10.47
C ALA A 252 -8.63 28.32 10.30
N LYS A 253 -7.65 29.11 9.90
CA LYS A 253 -7.84 30.54 9.61
C LYS A 253 -8.38 30.81 8.19
N TYR A 254 -8.39 29.81 7.34
CA TYR A 254 -8.92 29.90 5.98
C TYR A 254 -10.38 29.42 5.99
N GLU A 255 -11.33 30.34 5.79
CA GLU A 255 -12.79 30.10 5.93
C GLU A 255 -13.35 29.09 4.92
N ASP A 256 -12.64 28.83 3.82
CA ASP A 256 -13.06 27.95 2.73
C ASP A 256 -12.49 26.53 2.83
N ILE A 257 -11.85 26.16 3.95
CA ILE A 257 -11.27 24.83 4.15
C ILE A 257 -12.10 24.06 5.18
N GLU A 258 -12.82 23.03 4.72
CA GLU A 258 -13.42 22.02 5.58
C GLU A 258 -12.32 21.01 5.99
N ILE A 259 -12.19 20.79 7.30
CA ILE A 259 -11.23 19.84 7.88
C ILE A 259 -12.07 18.70 8.46
N ASP A 260 -12.05 17.53 7.79
CA ASP A 260 -12.68 16.29 8.26
C ASP A 260 -11.89 15.61 9.39
#